data_58821e433e203e7214bffa0d4ddab68b
#
_entry.id   58821e433e203e7214bffa0d4ddab68b
#
_cell.length_a   1.000
_cell.length_b   1.000
_cell.length_c   1.000
_cell.angle_alpha   90.00
_cell.angle_beta   90.00
_cell.angle_gamma   90.00
#
_symmetry.space_group_name_H-M   'P 1'
#
loop_
_entity.id
_entity.type
_entity.pdbx_description
1 polymer ?
#
loop_
_entity_poly.entity_id
_entity_poly.type
_entity_poly.pdbx_seq_one_letter_code
_entity_poly.pdbx_strand_id
1 'polypeptide(L)'
;MITPQPAIPAIFQRNHLIRDAIGQAIYDGMALDPAIRLFGEGAHVKIHYDALKIEADFLDRVHTLPISEDGNTNFAVGTSLLGVKPVVDVISADFLYRTMDSICNTAAKLNFMRPTEEPKTIVILAEFLTGGPTTGQRPEALFTHIPGLRVVIPSTPRDAYGLMRTALSTPGVTLFFEDRMIQDGEFTNDEMYYGAPIPFGQANWSKRGVRGNVTVLTYGLMHQVVKRALAPYPPGPDFYGGDFPMVCDVIDLITLSPIHWQLITKMTERTGKLLIVEPDIRYGGIGAEIAAYFQERRSHVKVRRLGAPLATIPASMAL
;
A
#
# COMPACT_ATOMS: atom_id res chain seq x y z
N MET A 1 -25.89 1.71 22.07
CA MET A 1 -25.03 2.79 22.58
C MET A 1 -23.77 2.77 21.71
N ILE A 2 -23.58 3.78 20.90
CA ILE A 2 -22.35 3.94 20.09
C ILE A 2 -21.30 4.41 21.09
N THR A 3 -20.28 3.57 21.35
CA THR A 3 -19.11 3.99 22.14
C THR A 3 -18.49 5.19 21.47
N PRO A 4 -18.22 6.29 22.19
CA PRO A 4 -17.56 7.45 21.58
C PRO A 4 -16.21 7.00 21.02
N GLN A 5 -15.96 7.34 19.76
CA GLN A 5 -14.65 7.09 19.15
C GLN A 5 -13.56 7.83 19.95
N PRO A 6 -12.42 7.20 20.21
CA PRO A 6 -11.33 7.88 20.90
C PRO A 6 -10.90 9.11 20.08
N ALA A 7 -10.62 10.20 20.79
CA ALA A 7 -10.13 11.43 20.16
C ALA A 7 -8.83 11.14 19.41
N ILE A 8 -8.69 11.70 18.20
CA ILE A 8 -7.47 11.60 17.39
C ILE A 8 -6.32 12.20 18.21
N PRO A 9 -5.25 11.46 18.49
CA PRO A 9 -4.14 11.98 19.25
C PRO A 9 -3.54 13.24 18.60
N ALA A 10 -3.08 14.20 19.40
CA ALA A 10 -2.57 15.50 18.93
C ALA A 10 -1.34 15.38 17.99
N ILE A 11 -0.65 14.23 17.99
CA ILE A 11 0.47 13.93 17.08
C ILE A 11 0.02 13.87 15.60
N PHE A 12 -1.25 13.60 15.31
CA PHE A 12 -1.81 13.48 13.96
C PHE A 12 -2.23 14.81 13.32
N GLN A 13 -1.89 15.94 13.91
CA GLN A 13 -2.11 17.27 13.33
C GLN A 13 -1.03 17.67 12.31
N ARG A 14 -0.16 16.74 11.89
CA ARG A 14 0.92 16.95 10.92
C ARG A 14 0.52 16.43 9.53
N ASN A 15 1.14 16.99 8.48
CA ASN A 15 0.87 16.69 7.07
C ASN A 15 1.36 15.29 6.59
N HIS A 16 1.68 14.35 7.50
CA HIS A 16 2.26 13.05 7.17
C HIS A 16 1.46 11.87 7.72
N LEU A 17 0.15 11.93 7.62
CA LEU A 17 -0.77 11.02 8.31
C LEU A 17 -0.58 9.54 7.99
N ILE A 18 -0.23 9.17 6.74
CA ILE A 18 0.03 7.75 6.38
C ILE A 18 1.31 7.26 7.05
N ARG A 19 2.38 8.06 7.00
CA ARG A 19 3.65 7.74 7.67
C ARG A 19 3.48 7.61 9.17
N ASP A 20 2.77 8.56 9.78
CA ASP A 20 2.48 8.53 11.21
C ASP A 20 1.69 7.27 11.59
N ALA A 21 0.77 6.84 10.74
CA ALA A 21 0.00 5.61 10.93
C ALA A 21 0.87 4.34 10.83
N ILE A 22 1.79 4.29 9.86
CA ILE A 22 2.78 3.21 9.73
C ILE A 22 3.67 3.17 10.99
N GLY A 23 4.21 4.32 11.39
CA GLY A 23 5.06 4.42 12.57
C GLY A 23 4.34 4.03 13.85
N GLN A 24 3.08 4.46 14.03
CA GLN A 24 2.27 4.07 15.19
C GLN A 24 2.02 2.56 15.21
N ALA A 25 1.75 1.95 14.06
CA ALA A 25 1.56 0.50 13.98
C ALA A 25 2.84 -0.28 14.33
N ILE A 26 4.01 0.24 13.91
CA ILE A 26 5.32 -0.32 14.28
C ILE A 26 5.55 -0.18 15.79
N TYR A 27 5.31 1.02 16.35
CA TYR A 27 5.43 1.27 17.78
C TYR A 27 4.58 0.30 18.60
N ASP A 28 3.29 0.19 18.28
CA ASP A 28 2.37 -0.72 18.95
C ASP A 28 2.79 -2.19 18.77
N GLY A 29 3.32 -2.53 17.61
CA GLY A 29 3.88 -3.85 17.32
C GLY A 29 5.08 -4.16 18.22
N MET A 30 6.03 -3.24 18.31
CA MET A 30 7.23 -3.37 19.14
C MET A 30 6.91 -3.43 20.63
N ALA A 31 5.87 -2.73 21.07
CA ALA A 31 5.40 -2.81 22.45
C ALA A 31 4.82 -4.19 22.81
N LEU A 32 4.20 -4.88 21.83
CA LEU A 32 3.58 -6.19 22.03
C LEU A 32 4.52 -7.37 21.76
N ASP A 33 5.48 -7.19 20.86
CA ASP A 33 6.37 -8.27 20.43
C ASP A 33 7.84 -7.82 20.47
N PRO A 34 8.64 -8.38 21.40
CA PRO A 34 10.06 -8.03 21.55
C PRO A 34 10.93 -8.53 20.38
N ALA A 35 10.43 -9.41 19.51
CA ALA A 35 11.15 -9.88 18.34
C ALA A 35 11.20 -8.84 17.21
N ILE A 36 10.31 -7.84 17.20
CA ILE A 36 10.26 -6.81 16.16
C ILE A 36 11.43 -5.85 16.34
N ARG A 37 12.19 -5.66 15.25
CA ARG A 37 13.31 -4.70 15.17
C ARG A 37 13.20 -3.87 13.90
N LEU A 38 13.52 -2.59 14.01
CA LEU A 38 13.53 -1.64 12.90
C LEU A 38 14.95 -1.44 12.41
N PHE A 39 15.18 -1.61 11.13
CA PHE A 39 16.44 -1.38 10.43
C PHE A 39 16.23 -0.35 9.34
N GLY A 40 17.17 0.58 9.18
CA GLY A 40 17.06 1.55 8.08
C GLY A 40 18.34 2.34 7.90
N GLU A 41 18.40 3.09 6.80
CA GLU A 41 19.59 3.78 6.35
C GLU A 41 19.77 5.15 7.00
N GLY A 42 20.90 5.35 7.67
CA GLY A 42 21.37 6.64 8.17
C GLY A 42 20.36 7.38 9.05
N ALA A 43 20.29 8.69 8.85
CA ALA A 43 19.38 9.57 9.58
C ALA A 43 17.89 9.36 9.20
N HIS A 44 17.61 8.63 8.12
CA HIS A 44 16.25 8.46 7.61
C HIS A 44 15.35 7.76 8.62
N VAL A 45 15.83 6.67 9.23
CA VAL A 45 15.10 5.98 10.30
C VAL A 45 14.76 6.93 11.44
N LYS A 46 15.71 7.79 11.82
CA LYS A 46 15.52 8.78 12.88
C LYS A 46 14.46 9.81 12.52
N ILE A 47 14.55 10.39 11.32
CA ILE A 47 13.64 11.44 10.86
C ILE A 47 12.21 10.91 10.73
N HIS A 48 12.02 9.69 10.20
CA HIS A 48 10.71 9.12 9.96
C HIS A 48 9.98 8.71 11.24
N TYR A 49 10.70 8.19 12.24
CA TYR A 49 10.09 7.57 13.41
C TYR A 49 10.36 8.30 14.73
N ASP A 50 11.19 9.35 14.70
CA ASP A 50 11.54 10.15 15.88
C ASP A 50 10.31 10.88 16.47
N ALA A 51 9.40 11.32 15.61
CA ALA A 51 8.15 11.97 16.01
C ALA A 51 7.27 11.09 16.92
N LEU A 52 7.43 9.77 16.85
CA LEU A 52 6.65 8.77 17.58
C LEU A 52 7.41 8.19 18.78
N LYS A 53 8.61 8.72 19.09
CA LYS A 53 9.46 8.23 20.19
C LYS A 53 9.86 6.76 20.07
N ILE A 54 9.82 6.15 18.89
CA ILE A 54 10.19 4.75 18.71
C ILE A 54 11.63 4.54 19.15
N GLU A 55 12.54 5.43 18.76
CA GLU A 55 13.95 5.33 19.19
C GLU A 55 14.10 5.53 20.69
N ALA A 56 13.33 6.46 21.30
CA ALA A 56 13.43 6.73 22.73
C ALA A 56 13.00 5.53 23.60
N ASP A 57 11.89 4.87 23.22
CA ASP A 57 11.31 3.79 24.01
C ASP A 57 11.90 2.40 23.65
N PHE A 58 12.51 2.25 22.47
CA PHE A 58 13.03 0.99 21.94
C PHE A 58 14.43 1.11 21.34
N LEU A 59 15.32 1.88 21.99
CA LEU A 59 16.66 2.21 21.49
C LEU A 59 17.50 0.98 21.10
N ASP A 60 17.36 -0.13 21.82
CA ASP A 60 18.06 -1.39 21.57
C ASP A 60 17.50 -2.17 20.37
N ARG A 61 16.39 -1.71 19.78
CA ARG A 61 15.69 -2.38 18.70
C ARG A 61 15.54 -1.53 17.43
N VAL A 62 16.09 -0.32 17.41
CA VAL A 62 16.16 0.56 16.24
C VAL A 62 17.61 0.68 15.80
N HIS A 63 17.92 0.22 14.61
CA HIS A 63 19.28 0.10 14.11
C HIS A 63 19.46 0.92 12.83
N THR A 64 20.32 1.93 12.92
CA THR A 64 20.78 2.69 11.77
C THR A 64 21.89 1.93 11.05
N LEU A 65 21.70 1.64 9.79
CA LEU A 65 22.63 0.91 8.93
C LEU A 65 23.29 1.87 7.91
N PRO A 66 24.45 1.50 7.37
CA PRO A 66 25.03 2.19 6.21
C PRO A 66 24.12 2.12 4.99
N ILE A 67 24.30 3.03 4.05
CA ILE A 67 23.57 3.00 2.77
C ILE A 67 24.02 1.77 1.97
N SER A 68 23.15 0.78 1.91
CA SER A 68 23.34 -0.46 1.17
C SER A 68 22.03 -1.24 1.12
N GLU A 69 21.13 -0.90 0.22
CA GLU A 69 19.77 -1.46 0.18
C GLU A 69 19.76 -2.98 0.08
N ASP A 70 20.65 -3.54 -0.77
CA ASP A 70 20.80 -5.00 -0.91
C ASP A 70 21.41 -5.62 0.35
N GLY A 71 22.48 -5.02 0.88
CA GLY A 71 23.11 -5.48 2.11
C GLY A 71 22.18 -5.46 3.29
N ASN A 72 21.41 -4.39 3.45
CA ASN A 72 20.45 -4.22 4.54
C ASN A 72 19.26 -5.19 4.44
N THR A 73 18.78 -5.45 3.22
CA THR A 73 17.72 -6.45 2.98
C THR A 73 18.23 -7.87 3.30
N ASN A 74 19.42 -8.25 2.84
CA ASN A 74 20.03 -9.54 3.17
C ASN A 74 20.31 -9.69 4.67
N PHE A 75 20.77 -8.62 5.32
CA PHE A 75 20.96 -8.60 6.77
C PHE A 75 19.63 -8.85 7.51
N ALA A 76 18.54 -8.17 7.10
CA ALA A 76 17.21 -8.39 7.66
C ALA A 76 16.74 -9.83 7.47
N VAL A 77 16.93 -10.41 6.28
CA VAL A 77 16.63 -11.83 6.03
C VAL A 77 17.44 -12.72 6.96
N GLY A 78 18.74 -12.46 7.11
CA GLY A 78 19.61 -13.23 8.01
C GLY A 78 19.16 -13.15 9.47
N THR A 79 18.79 -11.97 9.97
CA THR A 79 18.29 -11.81 11.34
C THR A 79 16.98 -12.55 11.58
N SER A 80 16.13 -12.67 10.55
CA SER A 80 14.88 -13.41 10.67
C SER A 80 15.10 -14.90 10.96
N LEU A 81 16.20 -15.48 10.50
CA LEU A 81 16.58 -16.86 10.82
C LEU A 81 16.90 -17.08 12.29
N LEU A 82 17.26 -15.99 12.99
CA LEU A 82 17.55 -15.98 14.42
C LEU A 82 16.33 -15.62 15.28
N GLY A 83 15.14 -15.62 14.69
CA GLY A 83 13.87 -15.32 15.40
C GLY A 83 13.52 -13.84 15.49
N VAL A 84 14.28 -12.96 14.86
CA VAL A 84 13.93 -11.54 14.72
C VAL A 84 12.80 -11.39 13.71
N LYS A 85 11.90 -10.43 13.95
CA LYS A 85 10.90 -9.96 12.96
C LYS A 85 11.36 -8.60 12.42
N PRO A 86 12.18 -8.58 11.36
CA PRO A 86 12.75 -7.34 10.88
C PRO A 86 11.71 -6.52 10.11
N VAL A 87 11.72 -5.22 10.37
CA VAL A 87 11.15 -4.18 9.52
C VAL A 87 12.35 -3.44 8.94
N VAL A 88 12.59 -3.56 7.63
CA VAL A 88 13.70 -2.89 6.96
C VAL A 88 13.20 -1.81 6.03
N ASP A 89 13.67 -0.59 6.24
CA ASP A 89 13.33 0.58 5.43
C ASP A 89 14.44 0.81 4.38
N VAL A 90 14.08 0.67 3.10
CA VAL A 90 14.96 0.90 1.96
C VAL A 90 14.79 2.29 1.33
N ILE A 91 14.08 3.17 2.03
CA ILE A 91 13.81 4.56 1.67
C ILE A 91 12.96 4.66 0.40
N SER A 92 13.56 4.51 -0.78
CA SER A 92 12.88 4.74 -2.06
C SER A 92 12.48 3.44 -2.75
N ALA A 93 11.28 3.44 -3.32
CA ALA A 93 10.81 2.35 -4.17
C ALA A 93 11.72 2.10 -5.39
N ASP A 94 12.38 3.15 -5.89
CA ASP A 94 13.37 3.03 -6.98
C ASP A 94 14.58 2.17 -6.58
N PHE A 95 14.94 2.18 -5.30
CA PHE A 95 16.10 1.42 -4.81
C PHE A 95 15.80 -0.06 -4.63
N LEU A 96 14.53 -0.47 -4.69
CA LEU A 96 14.14 -1.87 -4.71
C LEU A 96 14.72 -2.64 -5.92
N TYR A 97 15.04 -1.96 -7.02
CA TYR A 97 15.74 -2.61 -8.13
C TYR A 97 17.11 -3.17 -7.74
N ARG A 98 17.77 -2.57 -6.76
CA ARG A 98 19.05 -3.06 -6.24
C ARG A 98 18.88 -4.29 -5.34
N THR A 99 17.70 -4.46 -4.75
CA THR A 99 17.39 -5.53 -3.80
C THR A 99 16.57 -6.67 -4.43
N MET A 100 16.43 -6.69 -5.75
CA MET A 100 15.58 -7.67 -6.45
C MET A 100 15.97 -9.12 -6.12
N ASP A 101 17.24 -9.45 -6.09
CA ASP A 101 17.69 -10.80 -5.76
C ASP A 101 17.36 -11.17 -4.32
N SER A 102 17.70 -10.29 -3.38
CA SER A 102 17.44 -10.48 -1.94
C SER A 102 15.95 -10.68 -1.65
N ILE A 103 15.09 -9.92 -2.32
CA ILE A 103 13.64 -9.99 -2.15
C ILE A 103 13.08 -11.22 -2.87
N CYS A 104 13.38 -11.37 -4.18
CA CYS A 104 12.69 -12.33 -5.04
C CYS A 104 13.22 -13.76 -4.85
N ASN A 105 14.54 -13.94 -4.76
CA ASN A 105 15.16 -15.26 -4.69
C ASN A 105 15.38 -15.75 -3.26
N THR A 106 15.56 -14.83 -2.32
CA THR A 106 15.84 -15.19 -0.93
C THR A 106 14.62 -15.00 -0.02
N ALA A 107 14.21 -13.77 0.24
CA ALA A 107 13.17 -13.49 1.22
C ALA A 107 11.83 -14.16 0.87
N ALA A 108 11.31 -13.93 -0.34
CA ALA A 108 10.01 -14.44 -0.76
C ALA A 108 9.91 -15.98 -0.77
N LYS A 109 11.04 -16.69 -0.88
CA LYS A 109 11.10 -18.15 -0.91
C LYS A 109 11.42 -18.77 0.46
N LEU A 110 11.83 -17.97 1.43
CA LEU A 110 12.42 -18.43 2.68
C LEU A 110 11.52 -19.46 3.40
N ASN A 111 10.26 -19.11 3.64
CA ASN A 111 9.33 -20.00 4.34
C ASN A 111 8.97 -21.25 3.51
N PHE A 112 8.96 -21.16 2.19
CA PHE A 112 8.74 -22.31 1.32
C PHE A 112 9.92 -23.28 1.33
N MET A 113 11.15 -22.76 1.34
CA MET A 113 12.36 -23.59 1.38
C MET A 113 12.62 -24.24 2.75
N ARG A 114 11.97 -23.73 3.81
CA ARG A 114 12.16 -24.17 5.20
C ARG A 114 10.84 -24.54 5.86
N PRO A 115 10.08 -25.49 5.30
CA PRO A 115 8.72 -25.79 5.74
C PRO A 115 8.62 -26.40 7.14
N THR A 116 9.73 -26.92 7.67
CA THR A 116 9.82 -27.54 9.00
C THR A 116 10.27 -26.57 10.09
N GLU A 117 10.68 -25.36 9.72
CA GLU A 117 11.09 -24.32 10.65
C GLU A 117 9.92 -23.40 11.01
N GLU A 118 10.06 -22.69 12.12
CA GLU A 118 9.13 -21.61 12.49
C GLU A 118 9.06 -20.56 11.35
N PRO A 119 7.88 -20.27 10.82
CA PRO A 119 7.76 -19.36 9.69
C PRO A 119 8.22 -17.94 10.04
N LYS A 120 9.04 -17.36 9.16
CA LYS A 120 9.63 -16.03 9.35
C LYS A 120 8.69 -14.92 8.90
N THR A 121 8.73 -13.78 9.61
CA THR A 121 8.00 -12.55 9.28
C THR A 121 9.02 -11.48 8.92
N ILE A 122 8.92 -10.90 7.72
CA ILE A 122 9.81 -9.85 7.22
C ILE A 122 8.93 -8.75 6.59
N VAL A 123 9.14 -7.51 6.99
CA VAL A 123 8.51 -6.34 6.37
C VAL A 123 9.58 -5.50 5.70
N ILE A 124 9.38 -5.18 4.43
CA ILE A 124 10.26 -4.29 3.66
C ILE A 124 9.45 -3.04 3.33
N LEU A 125 9.91 -1.90 3.83
CA LEU A 125 9.30 -0.60 3.59
C LEU A 125 10.00 0.11 2.43
N ALA A 126 9.21 0.74 1.57
CA ALA A 126 9.71 1.57 0.50
C ALA A 126 8.73 2.71 0.20
N GLU A 127 9.24 3.90 -0.04
CA GLU A 127 8.45 5.09 -0.29
C GLU A 127 8.45 5.44 -1.79
N PHE A 128 7.28 5.75 -2.36
CA PHE A 128 7.21 6.40 -3.66
C PHE A 128 7.57 7.87 -3.52
N LEU A 129 8.71 8.23 -4.07
CA LEU A 129 9.20 9.61 -4.09
C LEU A 129 8.75 10.35 -5.36
N THR A 130 9.03 11.63 -5.41
CA THR A 130 8.84 12.49 -6.57
C THR A 130 10.16 13.21 -6.83
N GLY A 131 10.87 12.84 -7.86
CA GLY A 131 12.18 13.44 -8.08
C GLY A 131 12.71 13.28 -9.51
N GLY A 132 11.90 12.67 -10.37
CA GLY A 132 12.28 12.47 -11.76
C GLY A 132 12.61 11.02 -12.11
N PRO A 133 13.45 10.79 -13.12
CA PRO A 133 13.55 9.48 -13.78
C PRO A 133 14.14 8.36 -12.90
N THR A 134 14.85 8.70 -11.84
CA THR A 134 15.54 7.74 -10.97
C THR A 134 15.03 7.74 -9.53
N THR A 135 14.04 8.56 -9.22
CA THR A 135 13.46 8.71 -7.87
C THR A 135 11.95 8.99 -7.91
N GLY A 136 11.26 8.47 -8.90
CA GLY A 136 9.81 8.64 -9.04
C GLY A 136 9.13 7.49 -9.73
N GLN A 137 9.85 6.37 -9.95
CA GLN A 137 9.31 5.19 -10.62
C GLN A 137 8.34 4.43 -9.72
N ARG A 138 7.52 3.62 -10.34
CA ARG A 138 6.47 2.81 -9.71
C ARG A 138 6.73 1.34 -10.01
N PRO A 139 7.57 0.64 -9.23
CA PRO A 139 7.94 -0.75 -9.49
C PRO A 139 6.97 -1.77 -8.93
N GLU A 140 5.88 -1.37 -8.28
CA GLU A 140 4.98 -2.27 -7.54
C GLU A 140 4.48 -3.46 -8.38
N ALA A 141 4.19 -3.25 -9.67
CA ALA A 141 3.69 -4.30 -10.54
C ALA A 141 4.72 -5.43 -10.74
N LEU A 142 6.01 -5.14 -10.77
CA LEU A 142 7.07 -6.13 -10.91
C LEU A 142 7.10 -7.10 -9.72
N PHE A 143 6.82 -6.59 -8.53
CA PHE A 143 6.86 -7.39 -7.31
C PHE A 143 5.60 -8.24 -7.11
N THR A 144 4.48 -7.89 -7.72
CA THR A 144 3.27 -8.72 -7.65
C THR A 144 3.40 -10.05 -8.41
N HIS A 145 4.35 -10.13 -9.33
CA HIS A 145 4.68 -11.35 -10.07
C HIS A 145 5.49 -12.37 -9.25
N ILE A 146 5.94 -12.02 -8.05
CA ILE A 146 6.84 -12.84 -7.24
C ILE A 146 6.05 -13.72 -6.26
N PRO A 147 5.97 -15.05 -6.47
CA PRO A 147 5.32 -15.96 -5.54
C PRO A 147 5.98 -15.93 -4.15
N GLY A 148 5.14 -15.86 -3.10
CA GLY A 148 5.61 -15.77 -1.72
C GLY A 148 5.78 -14.35 -1.20
N LEU A 149 5.63 -13.34 -2.06
CA LEU A 149 5.68 -11.92 -1.69
C LEU A 149 4.28 -11.32 -1.62
N ARG A 150 3.98 -10.63 -0.54
CA ARG A 150 2.81 -9.77 -0.44
C ARG A 150 3.19 -8.35 -0.81
N VAL A 151 2.31 -7.67 -1.53
CA VAL A 151 2.51 -6.29 -1.96
C VAL A 151 1.32 -5.46 -1.52
N VAL A 152 1.54 -4.46 -0.70
CA VAL A 152 0.49 -3.59 -0.14
C VAL A 152 0.81 -2.12 -0.37
N ILE A 153 -0.24 -1.35 -0.68
CA ILE A 153 -0.17 0.10 -0.88
C ILE A 153 -1.39 0.72 -0.21
N PRO A 154 -1.30 1.18 1.04
CA PRO A 154 -2.41 1.84 1.69
C PRO A 154 -2.74 3.18 1.04
N SER A 155 -4.02 3.52 1.00
CA SER A 155 -4.51 4.79 0.46
C SER A 155 -4.99 5.75 1.54
N THR A 156 -5.10 5.26 2.80
CA THR A 156 -5.55 6.04 3.96
C THR A 156 -4.71 5.71 5.20
N PRO A 157 -4.68 6.59 6.21
CA PRO A 157 -4.02 6.29 7.49
C PRO A 157 -4.56 5.03 8.18
N ARG A 158 -5.87 4.81 8.13
CA ARG A 158 -6.51 3.58 8.65
C ARG A 158 -5.97 2.33 7.98
N ASP A 159 -5.87 2.36 6.65
CA ASP A 159 -5.36 1.21 5.89
C ASP A 159 -3.88 0.98 6.21
N ALA A 160 -3.10 2.05 6.30
CA ALA A 160 -1.68 2.00 6.63
C ALA A 160 -1.44 1.34 8.00
N TYR A 161 -2.16 1.81 9.02
CA TYR A 161 -2.09 1.24 10.35
C TYR A 161 -2.52 -0.23 10.35
N GLY A 162 -3.72 -0.53 9.81
CA GLY A 162 -4.30 -1.87 9.85
C GLY A 162 -3.48 -2.91 9.08
N LEU A 163 -2.98 -2.56 7.89
CA LEU A 163 -2.13 -3.45 7.08
C LEU A 163 -0.75 -3.66 7.71
N MET A 164 -0.15 -2.63 8.32
CA MET A 164 1.14 -2.76 9.00
C MET A 164 1.00 -3.67 10.22
N ARG A 165 -0.05 -3.53 11.04
CA ARG A 165 -0.32 -4.44 12.16
C ARG A 165 -0.43 -5.90 11.68
N THR A 166 -1.08 -6.13 10.55
CA THR A 166 -1.17 -7.46 9.93
C THR A 166 0.17 -7.94 9.42
N ALA A 167 0.97 -7.08 8.79
CA ALA A 167 2.29 -7.42 8.29
C ALA A 167 3.24 -7.86 9.40
N LEU A 168 3.21 -7.19 10.54
CA LEU A 168 4.05 -7.49 11.71
C LEU A 168 3.67 -8.80 12.42
N SER A 169 2.40 -9.22 12.31
CA SER A 169 1.87 -10.41 13.00
C SER A 169 1.71 -11.65 12.13
N THR A 170 1.76 -11.51 10.80
CA THR A 170 1.48 -12.61 9.87
C THR A 170 2.77 -13.13 9.23
N PRO A 171 3.12 -14.42 9.40
CA PRO A 171 4.31 -14.99 8.78
C PRO A 171 4.34 -14.80 7.25
N GLY A 172 5.52 -14.52 6.73
CA GLY A 172 5.80 -14.29 5.31
C GLY A 172 6.47 -12.94 5.08
N VAL A 173 6.72 -12.61 3.82
CA VAL A 173 7.37 -11.38 3.41
C VAL A 173 6.34 -10.41 2.88
N THR A 174 6.35 -9.20 3.40
CA THR A 174 5.47 -8.12 2.94
C THR A 174 6.31 -6.95 2.46
N LEU A 175 6.16 -6.60 1.18
CA LEU A 175 6.64 -5.36 0.61
C LEU A 175 5.54 -4.32 0.81
N PHE A 176 5.86 -3.33 1.64
CA PHE A 176 4.92 -2.31 2.07
C PHE A 176 5.32 -0.97 1.46
N PHE A 177 4.48 -0.45 0.58
CA PHE A 177 4.72 0.83 -0.06
C PHE A 177 4.03 1.97 0.70
N GLU A 178 4.76 3.05 0.90
CA GLU A 178 4.23 4.35 1.31
C GLU A 178 4.18 5.28 0.10
N ASP A 179 3.05 5.94 -0.13
CA ASP A 179 2.97 6.92 -1.21
C ASP A 179 3.05 8.34 -0.65
N ARG A 180 4.20 8.97 -0.83
CA ARG A 180 4.47 10.31 -0.30
C ARG A 180 3.52 11.38 -0.80
N MET A 181 2.98 11.22 -2.00
CA MET A 181 2.03 12.17 -2.59
C MET A 181 0.65 12.14 -1.93
N ILE A 182 0.37 11.13 -1.11
CA ILE A 182 -0.88 11.05 -0.35
C ILE A 182 -0.79 11.84 0.98
N GLN A 183 0.37 12.30 1.38
CA GLN A 183 0.62 12.93 2.69
C GLN A 183 -0.29 14.15 2.94
N ASP A 184 -0.64 14.88 1.89
CA ASP A 184 -1.53 16.05 1.95
C ASP A 184 -2.98 15.71 1.60
N GLY A 185 -3.35 14.42 1.67
CA GLY A 185 -4.71 13.95 1.35
C GLY A 185 -5.76 14.45 2.35
N GLU A 186 -6.93 14.80 1.85
CA GLU A 186 -8.09 15.02 2.69
C GLU A 186 -8.69 13.69 3.12
N PHE A 187 -8.63 13.40 4.43
CA PHE A 187 -9.17 12.18 5.01
C PHE A 187 -10.41 12.48 5.85
N THR A 188 -11.38 11.58 5.78
CA THR A 188 -12.51 11.57 6.71
C THR A 188 -12.07 11.03 8.07
N ASN A 189 -12.89 11.28 9.13
CA ASN A 189 -12.61 10.75 10.45
C ASN A 189 -12.48 9.22 10.45
N ASP A 190 -13.28 8.51 9.64
CA ASP A 190 -13.20 7.05 9.52
C ASP A 190 -11.90 6.59 8.84
N GLU A 191 -11.39 7.36 7.87
CA GLU A 191 -10.12 7.08 7.20
C GLU A 191 -8.90 7.37 8.09
N MET A 192 -9.05 8.20 9.11
CA MET A 192 -8.03 8.51 10.10
C MET A 192 -8.08 7.62 11.34
N TYR A 193 -9.13 6.83 11.51
CA TYR A 193 -9.30 5.99 12.70
C TYR A 193 -8.42 4.74 12.65
N TYR A 194 -7.58 4.55 13.65
CA TYR A 194 -6.75 3.37 13.82
C TYR A 194 -7.55 2.24 14.45
N GLY A 195 -8.05 1.36 13.60
CA GLY A 195 -8.89 0.25 14.02
C GLY A 195 -8.13 -1.07 14.18
N ALA A 196 -8.84 -2.15 13.93
CA ALA A 196 -8.28 -3.50 13.95
C ALA A 196 -7.30 -3.73 12.79
N PRO A 197 -6.42 -4.75 12.89
CA PRO A 197 -5.63 -5.23 11.76
C PRO A 197 -6.50 -5.55 10.53
N ILE A 198 -6.03 -5.19 9.35
CA ILE A 198 -6.73 -5.43 8.09
C ILE A 198 -6.09 -6.64 7.40
N PRO A 199 -6.84 -7.73 7.15
CA PRO A 199 -6.32 -8.90 6.47
C PRO A 199 -5.82 -8.59 5.06
N PHE A 200 -4.75 -9.26 4.63
CA PHE A 200 -4.30 -9.18 3.24
C PHE A 200 -5.36 -9.75 2.28
N GLY A 201 -5.36 -9.24 1.05
CA GLY A 201 -6.35 -9.64 0.05
C GLY A 201 -7.71 -9.00 0.25
N GLN A 202 -7.82 -7.97 1.08
CA GLN A 202 -8.99 -7.12 1.15
C GLN A 202 -8.81 -5.86 0.29
N ALA A 203 -9.93 -5.28 -0.12
CA ALA A 203 -9.99 -4.00 -0.79
C ALA A 203 -11.13 -3.18 -0.17
N ASN A 204 -10.96 -1.88 -0.14
CA ASN A 204 -12.03 -0.98 0.28
C ASN A 204 -13.02 -0.80 -0.88
N TRP A 205 -14.26 -0.59 -0.51
CA TRP A 205 -15.30 -0.29 -1.47
C TRP A 205 -16.18 0.85 -0.97
N SER A 206 -16.41 1.82 -1.85
CA SER A 206 -17.36 2.89 -1.63
C SER A 206 -18.36 2.96 -2.76
N LYS A 207 -19.62 3.09 -2.42
CA LYS A 207 -20.71 3.26 -3.38
C LYS A 207 -21.07 4.73 -3.48
N ARG A 208 -21.13 5.25 -4.68
CA ARG A 208 -21.66 6.59 -4.95
C ARG A 208 -22.96 6.47 -5.77
N GLY A 209 -24.11 6.62 -5.08
CA GLY A 209 -25.46 6.60 -5.67
C GLY A 209 -26.15 5.21 -5.67
N VAL A 210 -27.42 5.19 -6.12
CA VAL A 210 -28.32 4.01 -5.99
C VAL A 210 -28.01 2.94 -7.05
N ARG A 211 -27.53 3.34 -8.26
CA ARG A 211 -27.16 2.41 -9.34
C ARG A 211 -25.83 2.86 -9.96
N GLY A 212 -24.74 2.19 -9.60
CA GLY A 212 -23.44 2.41 -10.25
C GLY A 212 -23.51 2.04 -11.74
N ASN A 213 -23.13 2.99 -12.59
CA ASN A 213 -23.06 2.79 -14.04
C ASN A 213 -21.70 2.27 -14.48
N VAL A 214 -20.69 2.37 -13.61
CA VAL A 214 -19.32 1.94 -13.82
C VAL A 214 -18.67 1.59 -12.49
N THR A 215 -17.83 0.59 -12.49
CA THR A 215 -16.90 0.32 -11.37
C THR A 215 -15.57 0.96 -11.71
N VAL A 216 -15.08 1.82 -10.82
CA VAL A 216 -13.73 2.40 -10.87
C VAL A 216 -12.86 1.61 -9.90
N LEU A 217 -11.78 1.04 -10.39
CA LEU A 217 -10.79 0.34 -9.58
C LEU A 217 -9.50 1.14 -9.58
N THR A 218 -8.95 1.34 -8.40
CA THR A 218 -7.76 2.17 -8.21
C THR A 218 -6.96 1.70 -7.01
N TYR A 219 -5.80 2.32 -6.74
CA TYR A 219 -4.98 2.09 -5.55
C TYR A 219 -4.04 3.28 -5.31
N GLY A 220 -3.54 3.37 -4.07
CA GLY A 220 -2.56 4.38 -3.68
C GLY A 220 -3.01 5.81 -4.01
N LEU A 221 -2.10 6.62 -4.55
CA LEU A 221 -2.37 8.01 -4.93
C LEU A 221 -3.60 8.18 -5.82
N MET A 222 -3.82 7.24 -6.76
CA MET A 222 -4.94 7.37 -7.68
C MET A 222 -6.29 7.22 -6.98
N HIS A 223 -6.36 6.59 -5.82
CA HIS A 223 -7.57 6.62 -5.00
C HIS A 223 -7.94 8.05 -4.60
N GLN A 224 -6.98 8.85 -4.14
CA GLN A 224 -7.20 10.25 -3.78
C GLN A 224 -7.55 11.12 -5.01
N VAL A 225 -6.91 10.85 -6.14
CA VAL A 225 -7.24 11.54 -7.41
C VAL A 225 -8.67 11.24 -7.86
N VAL A 226 -9.10 9.99 -7.79
CA VAL A 226 -10.48 9.57 -8.11
C VAL A 226 -11.47 10.19 -7.13
N LYS A 227 -11.18 10.21 -5.82
CA LYS A 227 -12.02 10.89 -4.81
C LYS A 227 -12.24 12.35 -5.19
N ARG A 228 -11.18 13.07 -5.50
CA ARG A 228 -11.23 14.50 -5.89
C ARG A 228 -12.00 14.70 -7.20
N ALA A 229 -11.77 13.86 -8.20
CA ALA A 229 -12.48 13.93 -9.48
C ALA A 229 -13.99 13.70 -9.34
N LEU A 230 -14.40 12.90 -8.34
CA LEU A 230 -15.80 12.59 -8.07
C LEU A 230 -16.46 13.54 -7.06
N ALA A 231 -15.69 14.36 -6.35
CA ALA A 231 -16.20 15.27 -5.31
C ALA A 231 -17.27 16.27 -5.82
N PRO A 232 -17.15 16.84 -7.04
CA PRO A 232 -18.17 17.72 -7.60
C PRO A 232 -19.52 17.02 -7.88
N TYR A 233 -19.55 15.69 -7.83
CA TYR A 233 -20.71 14.86 -8.10
C TYR A 233 -21.12 14.08 -6.84
N PRO A 234 -21.70 14.75 -5.81
CA PRO A 234 -22.03 14.08 -4.56
C PRO A 234 -23.05 12.96 -4.77
N PRO A 235 -23.01 11.91 -3.95
CA PRO A 235 -24.03 10.87 -3.97
C PRO A 235 -25.37 11.50 -3.55
N GLY A 236 -26.37 11.43 -4.43
CA GLY A 236 -27.70 11.94 -4.14
C GLY A 236 -28.77 10.94 -4.54
N PRO A 237 -29.91 10.88 -3.85
CA PRO A 237 -30.99 9.95 -4.19
C PRO A 237 -31.66 10.26 -5.52
N ASP A 238 -31.67 11.50 -5.99
CA ASP A 238 -32.55 11.94 -7.09
C ASP A 238 -31.95 13.02 -7.99
N PHE A 239 -30.78 12.80 -8.55
CA PHE A 239 -30.31 13.70 -9.61
C PHE A 239 -30.95 13.33 -10.95
N TYR A 240 -32.27 13.44 -11.03
CA TYR A 240 -33.04 13.34 -12.27
C TYR A 240 -33.26 14.73 -12.86
N GLY A 241 -32.26 15.30 -13.50
CA GLY A 241 -32.50 16.61 -14.08
C GLY A 241 -31.36 17.27 -14.83
N GLY A 242 -30.31 16.56 -15.13
CA GLY A 242 -29.21 17.11 -15.92
C GLY A 242 -28.38 15.99 -16.50
N ASP A 243 -27.77 16.20 -17.64
CA ASP A 243 -27.16 15.19 -18.52
C ASP A 243 -26.00 14.38 -17.95
N PHE A 244 -25.62 14.44 -16.66
CA PHE A 244 -24.54 13.65 -16.06
C PHE A 244 -24.65 13.42 -14.55
N PRO A 245 -25.38 12.43 -14.05
CA PRO A 245 -24.99 11.84 -12.78
C PRO A 245 -24.10 10.62 -13.06
N MET A 246 -22.79 10.78 -13.05
CA MET A 246 -21.89 9.62 -13.01
C MET A 246 -21.98 8.98 -11.62
N VAL A 247 -22.78 7.96 -11.50
CA VAL A 247 -22.85 7.12 -10.33
C VAL A 247 -21.88 5.97 -10.52
N CYS A 248 -20.84 5.91 -9.73
CA CYS A 248 -19.85 4.84 -9.81
C CYS A 248 -19.62 4.17 -8.45
N ASP A 249 -19.23 2.91 -8.51
CA ASP A 249 -18.61 2.24 -7.38
C ASP A 249 -17.11 2.43 -7.46
N VAL A 250 -16.46 2.74 -6.35
CA VAL A 250 -15.01 2.86 -6.28
C VAL A 250 -14.47 1.71 -5.46
N ILE A 251 -13.56 0.95 -6.04
CA ILE A 251 -12.78 -0.09 -5.36
C ILE A 251 -11.36 0.43 -5.20
N ASP A 252 -10.87 0.44 -3.99
CA ASP A 252 -9.50 0.77 -3.64
C ASP A 252 -8.76 -0.50 -3.26
N LEU A 253 -7.78 -0.88 -4.09
CA LEU A 253 -6.91 -2.02 -3.83
C LEU A 253 -5.80 -1.60 -2.86
N ILE A 254 -6.01 -1.86 -1.60
CA ILE A 254 -4.98 -1.64 -0.58
C ILE A 254 -3.97 -2.79 -0.50
N THR A 255 -4.28 -3.89 -1.18
CA THR A 255 -3.40 -5.07 -1.36
C THR A 255 -3.36 -5.44 -2.84
N LEU A 256 -2.18 -5.42 -3.45
CA LEU A 256 -1.96 -5.79 -4.85
C LEU A 256 -1.58 -7.26 -5.01
N SER A 257 -1.02 -7.87 -3.97
CA SER A 257 -0.74 -9.31 -3.90
C SER A 257 -0.96 -9.76 -2.45
N PRO A 258 -1.97 -10.60 -2.17
CA PRO A 258 -3.00 -11.13 -3.07
C PRO A 258 -4.07 -10.08 -3.43
N ILE A 259 -4.66 -10.19 -4.61
CA ILE A 259 -5.78 -9.33 -5.09
C ILE A 259 -7.13 -9.84 -4.53
N HIS A 260 -8.04 -8.92 -4.21
CA HIS A 260 -9.40 -9.22 -3.76
C HIS A 260 -10.35 -9.53 -4.94
N TRP A 261 -10.09 -10.62 -5.64
CA TRP A 261 -10.81 -11.01 -6.86
C TRP A 261 -12.32 -11.11 -6.68
N GLN A 262 -12.79 -11.62 -5.54
CA GLN A 262 -14.21 -11.79 -5.27
C GLN A 262 -14.97 -10.46 -5.28
N LEU A 263 -14.43 -9.44 -4.61
CA LEU A 263 -15.05 -8.11 -4.57
C LEU A 263 -15.03 -7.46 -5.95
N ILE A 264 -13.87 -7.50 -6.63
CA ILE A 264 -13.72 -6.91 -7.97
C ILE A 264 -14.74 -7.53 -8.93
N THR A 265 -14.80 -8.86 -9.00
CA THR A 265 -15.73 -9.58 -9.88
C THR A 265 -17.17 -9.20 -9.57
N LYS A 266 -17.59 -9.32 -8.31
CA LYS A 266 -18.96 -9.02 -7.88
C LYS A 266 -19.41 -7.60 -8.26
N MET A 267 -18.58 -6.61 -8.02
CA MET A 267 -18.93 -5.21 -8.27
C MET A 267 -18.90 -4.89 -9.78
N THR A 268 -17.91 -5.41 -10.48
CA THR A 268 -17.69 -5.15 -11.89
C THR A 268 -18.76 -5.84 -12.77
N GLU A 269 -19.13 -7.07 -12.46
CA GLU A 269 -20.21 -7.77 -13.17
C GLU A 269 -21.56 -7.09 -12.99
N ARG A 270 -21.81 -6.53 -11.82
CA ARG A 270 -23.03 -5.76 -11.54
C ARG A 270 -23.16 -4.52 -12.43
N THR A 271 -22.07 -3.82 -12.71
CA THR A 271 -22.07 -2.60 -13.54
C THR A 271 -21.85 -2.89 -15.02
N GLY A 272 -21.26 -4.03 -15.36
CA GLY A 272 -20.85 -4.40 -16.72
C GLY A 272 -19.72 -3.55 -17.30
N LYS A 273 -19.14 -2.64 -16.50
CA LYS A 273 -18.10 -1.71 -16.95
C LYS A 273 -17.06 -1.51 -15.85
N LEU A 274 -15.80 -1.66 -16.22
CA LEU A 274 -14.64 -1.46 -15.34
C LEU A 274 -13.72 -0.40 -15.91
N LEU A 275 -13.48 0.66 -15.14
CA LEU A 275 -12.41 1.63 -15.39
C LEU A 275 -11.32 1.40 -14.35
N ILE A 276 -10.13 1.02 -14.79
CA ILE A 276 -8.95 0.88 -13.93
C ILE A 276 -8.14 2.16 -14.02
N VAL A 277 -7.87 2.78 -12.88
CA VAL A 277 -7.05 4.00 -12.76
C VAL A 277 -5.84 3.66 -11.91
N GLU A 278 -4.69 3.52 -12.56
CA GLU A 278 -3.44 3.08 -11.93
C GLU A 278 -2.38 4.19 -11.99
N PRO A 279 -1.56 4.37 -10.94
CA PRO A 279 -0.50 5.38 -10.93
C PRO A 279 0.71 4.98 -11.77
N ASP A 280 0.82 3.70 -12.10
CA ASP A 280 1.92 3.10 -12.84
C ASP A 280 1.73 3.20 -14.36
N ILE A 281 2.78 2.81 -15.09
CA ILE A 281 2.76 2.64 -16.55
C ILE A 281 1.76 1.54 -16.90
N ARG A 282 0.86 1.83 -17.87
CA ARG A 282 -0.14 0.83 -18.30
C ARG A 282 0.46 -0.46 -18.86
N TYR A 283 1.65 -0.37 -19.48
CA TYR A 283 2.33 -1.53 -20.03
C TYR A 283 2.90 -2.38 -18.90
N GLY A 284 2.36 -3.59 -18.71
CA GLY A 284 2.76 -4.49 -17.63
C GLY A 284 2.26 -4.10 -16.23
N GLY A 285 1.45 -3.04 -16.10
CA GLY A 285 0.85 -2.64 -14.82
C GLY A 285 -0.22 -3.62 -14.33
N ILE A 286 -0.62 -3.49 -13.07
CA ILE A 286 -1.63 -4.34 -12.39
C ILE A 286 -2.95 -4.41 -13.18
N GLY A 287 -3.34 -3.30 -13.79
CA GLY A 287 -4.55 -3.25 -14.61
C GLY A 287 -4.50 -4.13 -15.85
N ALA A 288 -3.30 -4.55 -16.32
CA ALA A 288 -3.17 -5.50 -17.42
C ALA A 288 -3.63 -6.90 -16.98
N GLU A 289 -3.18 -7.35 -15.83
CA GLU A 289 -3.57 -8.64 -15.23
C GLU A 289 -5.09 -8.67 -14.95
N ILE A 290 -5.63 -7.60 -14.38
CA ILE A 290 -7.07 -7.51 -14.10
C ILE A 290 -7.88 -7.54 -15.38
N ALA A 291 -7.44 -6.87 -16.45
CA ALA A 291 -8.13 -6.90 -17.75
C ALA A 291 -8.08 -8.31 -18.37
N ALA A 292 -6.92 -8.99 -18.29
CA ALA A 292 -6.76 -10.36 -18.75
C ALA A 292 -7.68 -11.32 -17.99
N TYR A 293 -7.78 -11.18 -16.67
CA TYR A 293 -8.66 -11.98 -15.82
C TYR A 293 -10.13 -11.98 -16.31
N PHE A 294 -10.68 -10.82 -16.65
CA PHE A 294 -12.05 -10.73 -17.18
C PHE A 294 -12.17 -11.28 -18.59
N GLN A 295 -11.17 -11.08 -19.43
CA GLN A 295 -11.15 -11.59 -20.80
C GLN A 295 -11.10 -13.12 -20.86
N GLU A 296 -10.24 -13.75 -20.06
CA GLU A 296 -10.09 -15.21 -19.98
C GLU A 296 -11.37 -15.91 -19.52
N ARG A 297 -12.13 -15.28 -18.63
CA ARG A 297 -13.41 -15.78 -18.13
C ARG A 297 -14.60 -15.49 -19.05
N ARG A 298 -14.33 -14.94 -20.25
CA ARG A 298 -15.36 -14.53 -21.21
C ARG A 298 -16.44 -13.65 -20.57
N SER A 299 -16.04 -12.79 -19.64
CA SER A 299 -16.95 -11.88 -18.97
C SER A 299 -17.51 -10.85 -19.97
N HIS A 300 -18.75 -10.46 -19.80
CA HIS A 300 -19.39 -9.39 -20.57
C HIS A 300 -18.89 -7.99 -20.19
N VAL A 301 -18.03 -7.88 -19.20
CA VAL A 301 -17.51 -6.62 -18.67
C VAL A 301 -16.64 -5.90 -19.70
N LYS A 302 -16.94 -4.64 -19.93
CA LYS A 302 -16.13 -3.75 -20.75
C LYS A 302 -15.06 -3.09 -19.89
N VAL A 303 -13.79 -3.41 -20.15
CA VAL A 303 -12.65 -2.87 -19.39
C VAL A 303 -11.99 -1.72 -20.14
N ARG A 304 -11.67 -0.64 -19.41
CA ARG A 304 -10.83 0.47 -19.85
C ARG A 304 -9.76 0.73 -18.78
N ARG A 305 -8.61 1.22 -19.23
CA ARG A 305 -7.47 1.49 -18.35
C ARG A 305 -6.95 2.90 -18.56
N LEU A 306 -6.72 3.61 -17.47
CA LEU A 306 -6.00 4.89 -17.39
C LEU A 306 -4.75 4.66 -16.55
N GLY A 307 -3.63 5.14 -17.00
CA GLY A 307 -2.33 5.07 -16.34
C GLY A 307 -1.29 5.78 -17.17
N ALA A 308 -0.08 5.88 -16.66
CA ALA A 308 1.02 6.57 -17.34
C ALA A 308 1.35 5.91 -18.69
N PRO A 309 1.79 6.70 -19.69
CA PRO A 309 2.35 6.16 -20.92
C PRO A 309 3.68 5.46 -20.62
N LEU A 310 4.15 4.63 -21.58
CA LEU A 310 5.50 4.05 -21.52
C LEU A 310 6.53 5.15 -21.85
N ALA A 311 6.84 5.95 -20.85
CA ALA A 311 7.76 7.08 -20.97
C ALA A 311 8.53 7.26 -19.66
N THR A 312 9.74 7.79 -19.76
CA THR A 312 10.56 8.17 -18.60
C THR A 312 9.89 9.32 -17.86
N ILE A 313 9.87 9.24 -16.54
CA ILE A 313 9.31 10.29 -15.68
C ILE A 313 10.19 11.54 -15.80
N PRO A 314 9.62 12.71 -16.15
CA PRO A 314 10.40 13.93 -16.25
C PRO A 314 10.78 14.47 -14.86
N ALA A 315 11.94 15.11 -14.76
CA ALA A 315 12.36 15.82 -13.55
C ALA A 315 11.73 17.21 -13.42
N SER A 316 11.13 17.72 -14.48
CA SER A 316 10.48 19.03 -14.54
C SER A 316 9.00 18.88 -14.85
N MET A 317 8.18 19.65 -14.15
CA MET A 317 6.73 19.74 -14.45
C MET A 317 6.42 20.41 -15.82
N ALA A 318 7.43 21.00 -16.48
CA ALA A 318 7.29 21.61 -17.80
C ALA A 318 7.48 20.62 -18.96
N LEU A 319 7.83 19.38 -18.68
CA LEU A 319 8.00 18.28 -19.64
C LEU A 319 6.88 17.26 -19.46
#